data_214ec57149ecc51d31f43f0dc693f08e
#
_entry.id   214ec57149ecc51d31f43f0dc693f08e
#
_cell.length_a   1.000
_cell.length_b   1.000
_cell.length_c   1.000
_cell.angle_alpha   90.00
_cell.angle_beta   90.00
_cell.angle_gamma   90.00
#
_symmetry.space_group_name_H-M   'P 1'
#
loop_
_entity.id
_entity.type
_entity.pdbx_description
1 polymer ?
#
loop_
_entity_poly.entity_id
_entity_poly.type
_entity_poly.pdbx_seq_one_letter_code
_entity_poly.pdbx_strand_id
1 'polypeptide(L)'
;MNPLPTIKKKLKLLLNRFSVSYVKIDLMSVTQNELLKGRYAIITGGTSGIGYAIAEAFVKSGCNVIITGRSKGRLDNAVSKLSRYNTKTVGFVLDNTNVASFGLVFTQMQDAVNGQPIDILVNNAGVNFKGMPYTTEEEYDSVLDTNLKGTFFLSQVFGKYMVDNGIKGNILNVASASSLRPANSAYTLSKWGIRGLTLGLAKALAKDGITVNGIAPGPTATPMLMKDNQNDNMVLERLPLGRYIMPEKVANMAVILVSSMGRAIMGDIIYMTGGAGILTYDDVPYSF
;
A
#
# COMPACT_ATOMS: atom_id res chain seq x y z
N MET A 1 -46.55 37.35 -5.04
CA MET A 1 -45.12 37.02 -4.75
C MET A 1 -45.06 36.36 -3.38
N ASN A 2 -44.69 35.11 -3.32
CA ASN A 2 -44.80 34.32 -2.08
C ASN A 2 -43.43 34.35 -1.33
N PRO A 3 -43.29 35.02 -0.17
CA PRO A 3 -41.97 35.18 0.52
C PRO A 3 -41.53 33.98 1.34
N LEU A 4 -42.27 32.86 1.33
CA LEU A 4 -42.05 31.68 2.16
C LEU A 4 -40.75 30.88 1.93
N PRO A 5 -40.13 30.79 0.73
CA PRO A 5 -38.91 30.03 0.54
C PRO A 5 -37.66 30.68 1.18
N THR A 6 -37.64 32.03 1.23
CA THR A 6 -36.49 32.80 1.72
C THR A 6 -36.38 32.75 3.25
N ILE A 7 -37.51 32.71 3.94
CA ILE A 7 -37.58 32.65 5.41
C ILE A 7 -37.14 31.24 5.89
N LYS A 8 -37.62 30.17 5.22
CA LYS A 8 -37.20 28.81 5.56
C LYS A 8 -35.71 28.58 5.35
N LYS A 9 -35.13 29.18 4.31
CA LYS A 9 -33.70 29.09 4.04
C LYS A 9 -32.84 29.83 5.06
N LYS A 10 -33.30 31.03 5.50
CA LYS A 10 -32.67 31.81 6.58
C LYS A 10 -32.80 31.11 7.94
N LEU A 11 -33.95 30.49 8.23
CA LEU A 11 -34.17 29.76 9.49
C LEU A 11 -33.29 28.51 9.56
N LYS A 12 -33.13 27.78 8.45
CA LYS A 12 -32.23 26.62 8.35
C LYS A 12 -30.78 27.00 8.53
N LEU A 13 -30.34 28.13 8.00
CA LEU A 13 -29.00 28.70 8.20
C LEU A 13 -28.76 29.16 9.65
N LEU A 14 -29.78 29.71 10.32
CA LEU A 14 -29.72 30.06 11.75
C LEU A 14 -29.67 28.82 12.64
N LEU A 15 -30.49 27.83 12.37
CA LEU A 15 -30.48 26.54 13.11
C LEU A 15 -29.18 25.78 12.96
N ASN A 16 -28.56 25.79 11.75
CA ASN A 16 -27.22 25.21 11.56
C ASN A 16 -26.11 25.98 12.31
N ARG A 17 -26.30 27.24 12.65
CA ARG A 17 -25.36 28.03 13.44
C ARG A 17 -25.36 27.66 14.94
N PHE A 18 -26.43 26.99 15.41
CA PHE A 18 -26.56 26.50 16.78
C PHE A 18 -26.43 24.98 16.91
N SER A 19 -26.21 24.25 15.78
CA SER A 19 -25.90 22.83 15.84
C SER A 19 -24.44 22.66 16.25
N VAL A 20 -24.21 22.29 17.49
CA VAL A 20 -22.88 21.87 17.96
C VAL A 20 -22.68 20.44 17.53
N SER A 21 -21.76 20.22 16.59
CA SER A 21 -21.34 18.87 16.22
C SER A 21 -20.36 18.35 17.27
N TYR A 22 -20.71 17.28 17.95
CA TYR A 22 -19.82 16.60 18.89
C TYR A 22 -19.10 15.47 18.15
N VAL A 23 -17.78 15.48 18.21
CA VAL A 23 -16.94 14.36 17.79
C VAL A 23 -16.37 13.72 19.05
N LYS A 24 -16.79 12.50 19.35
CA LYS A 24 -16.19 11.71 20.43
C LYS A 24 -14.96 11.00 19.88
N ILE A 25 -13.81 11.24 20.49
CA ILE A 25 -12.56 10.57 20.17
C ILE A 25 -12.32 9.55 21.28
N ASP A 26 -12.39 8.27 20.94
CA ASP A 26 -12.03 7.19 21.85
C ASP A 26 -10.52 6.89 21.70
N LEU A 27 -9.76 7.20 22.74
CA LEU A 27 -8.33 6.84 22.80
C LEU A 27 -8.20 5.45 23.41
N MET A 28 -7.82 4.49 22.56
CA MET A 28 -7.51 3.14 23.00
C MET A 28 -5.99 2.98 23.13
N SER A 29 -5.51 2.53 24.29
CA SER A 29 -4.14 2.03 24.44
C SER A 29 -4.11 0.59 23.94
N VAL A 30 -3.42 0.33 22.82
CA VAL A 30 -3.30 -1.01 22.22
C VAL A 30 -1.87 -1.48 22.36
N THR A 31 -1.69 -2.75 22.73
CA THR A 31 -0.36 -3.37 22.72
C THR A 31 0.14 -3.51 21.29
N GLN A 32 1.45 -3.45 21.11
CA GLN A 32 2.06 -3.51 19.77
C GLN A 32 1.67 -4.79 19.00
N ASN A 33 1.42 -5.89 19.69
CA ASN A 33 1.00 -7.18 19.12
C ASN A 33 -0.50 -7.25 18.78
N GLU A 34 -1.28 -6.21 19.02
CA GLU A 34 -2.72 -6.19 18.81
C GLU A 34 -3.21 -5.04 17.91
N LEU A 35 -2.28 -4.26 17.34
CA LEU A 35 -2.62 -3.07 16.55
C LEU A 35 -3.56 -3.34 15.37
N LEU A 36 -3.54 -4.55 14.82
CA LEU A 36 -4.36 -4.99 13.69
C LEU A 36 -5.26 -6.19 14.04
N LYS A 37 -5.52 -6.44 15.32
CA LYS A 37 -6.27 -7.59 15.80
C LYS A 37 -7.64 -7.69 15.14
N GLY A 38 -7.90 -8.87 14.54
CA GLY A 38 -9.16 -9.20 13.92
C GLY A 38 -9.42 -8.56 12.55
N ARG A 39 -8.52 -7.71 12.06
CA ARG A 39 -8.62 -7.10 10.73
C ARG A 39 -8.22 -8.08 9.63
N TYR A 40 -8.65 -7.78 8.39
CA TYR A 40 -8.33 -8.57 7.21
C TYR A 40 -7.63 -7.70 6.16
N ALA A 41 -6.44 -8.14 5.72
CA ALA A 41 -5.64 -7.41 4.75
C ALA A 41 -5.37 -8.23 3.49
N ILE A 42 -5.49 -7.60 2.31
CA ILE A 42 -4.93 -8.11 1.05
C ILE A 42 -3.55 -7.47 0.85
N ILE A 43 -2.53 -8.29 0.56
CA ILE A 43 -1.17 -7.83 0.29
C ILE A 43 -0.72 -8.39 -1.05
N THR A 44 -0.59 -7.52 -2.06
CA THR A 44 -0.13 -7.95 -3.38
C THR A 44 1.39 -8.14 -3.40
N GLY A 45 1.85 -9.20 -4.10
CA GLY A 45 3.27 -9.54 -4.10
C GLY A 45 3.78 -9.97 -2.72
N GLY A 46 2.94 -10.59 -1.89
CA GLY A 46 3.23 -10.99 -0.51
C GLY A 46 4.12 -12.21 -0.34
N THR A 47 4.71 -12.75 -1.41
CA THR A 47 5.49 -14.00 -1.36
C THR A 47 6.98 -13.80 -1.05
N SER A 48 7.50 -12.58 -1.10
CA SER A 48 8.90 -12.26 -0.85
C SER A 48 9.13 -10.77 -0.56
N GLY A 49 10.33 -10.42 -0.14
CA GLY A 49 10.78 -9.04 0.03
C GLY A 49 9.89 -8.22 0.97
N ILE A 50 9.62 -6.96 0.59
CA ILE A 50 8.83 -6.02 1.39
C ILE A 50 7.41 -6.55 1.63
N GLY A 51 6.75 -7.10 0.60
CA GLY A 51 5.39 -7.63 0.72
C GLY A 51 5.28 -8.77 1.72
N TYR A 52 6.26 -9.69 1.74
CA TYR A 52 6.30 -10.77 2.72
C TYR A 52 6.57 -10.23 4.14
N ALA A 53 7.50 -9.28 4.28
CA ALA A 53 7.78 -8.66 5.57
C ALA A 53 6.55 -7.91 6.13
N ILE A 54 5.79 -7.22 5.26
CA ILE A 54 4.51 -6.59 5.64
C ILE A 54 3.50 -7.65 6.09
N ALA A 55 3.34 -8.74 5.33
CA ALA A 55 2.44 -9.82 5.70
C ALA A 55 2.82 -10.43 7.07
N GLU A 56 4.12 -10.68 7.30
CA GLU A 56 4.61 -11.20 8.57
C GLU A 56 4.39 -10.21 9.73
N ALA A 57 4.65 -8.92 9.54
CA ALA A 57 4.38 -7.91 10.56
C ALA A 57 2.88 -7.79 10.88
N PHE A 58 2.03 -7.93 9.86
CA PHE A 58 0.58 -7.87 10.01
C PHE A 58 0.06 -9.06 10.83
N VAL A 59 0.49 -10.30 10.52
CA VAL A 59 0.07 -11.47 11.32
C VAL A 59 0.60 -11.39 12.76
N LYS A 60 1.82 -10.89 12.98
CA LYS A 60 2.38 -10.60 14.32
C LYS A 60 1.57 -9.56 15.08
N SER A 61 0.87 -8.67 14.37
CA SER A 61 0.00 -7.64 14.95
C SER A 61 -1.47 -8.09 15.05
N GLY A 62 -1.77 -9.38 14.86
CA GLY A 62 -3.10 -9.97 14.99
C GLY A 62 -4.01 -9.86 13.76
N CYS A 63 -3.47 -9.44 12.61
CA CYS A 63 -4.20 -9.32 11.35
C CYS A 63 -4.34 -10.68 10.64
N ASN A 64 -5.49 -10.96 10.07
CA ASN A 64 -5.66 -12.03 9.10
C ASN A 64 -5.21 -11.53 7.73
N VAL A 65 -4.46 -12.33 6.97
CA VAL A 65 -3.87 -11.87 5.72
C VAL A 65 -4.22 -12.75 4.53
N ILE A 66 -4.48 -12.09 3.42
CA ILE A 66 -4.60 -12.67 2.10
C ILE A 66 -3.39 -12.19 1.31
N ILE A 67 -2.48 -13.09 0.95
CA ILE A 67 -1.32 -12.74 0.14
C ILE A 67 -1.52 -13.17 -1.31
N THR A 68 -1.01 -12.37 -2.24
CA THR A 68 -1.06 -12.74 -3.65
C THR A 68 0.32 -12.83 -4.29
N GLY A 69 0.40 -13.60 -5.37
CA GLY A 69 1.60 -13.76 -6.18
C GLY A 69 1.33 -14.61 -7.42
N ARG A 70 2.23 -14.55 -8.42
CA ARG A 70 2.06 -15.27 -9.69
C ARG A 70 2.44 -16.75 -9.61
N SER A 71 3.33 -17.13 -8.70
CA SER A 71 3.85 -18.51 -8.58
C SER A 71 3.15 -19.24 -7.45
N LYS A 72 2.40 -20.29 -7.77
CA LYS A 72 1.69 -21.13 -6.80
C LYS A 72 2.65 -21.71 -5.74
N GLY A 73 3.80 -22.27 -6.14
CA GLY A 73 4.73 -22.87 -5.19
C GLY A 73 5.36 -21.86 -4.22
N ARG A 74 5.71 -20.63 -4.69
CA ARG A 74 6.17 -19.56 -3.79
C ARG A 74 5.07 -19.08 -2.87
N LEU A 75 3.83 -19.04 -3.35
CA LEU A 75 2.68 -18.65 -2.58
C LEU A 75 2.41 -19.65 -1.45
N ASP A 76 2.39 -20.95 -1.75
CA ASP A 76 2.17 -22.01 -0.77
C ASP A 76 3.25 -22.02 0.32
N ASN A 77 4.53 -21.83 -0.06
CA ASN A 77 5.62 -21.71 0.90
C ASN A 77 5.45 -20.48 1.82
N ALA A 78 5.07 -19.32 1.27
CA ALA A 78 4.84 -18.11 2.06
C ALA A 78 3.65 -18.28 3.02
N VAL A 79 2.54 -18.84 2.54
CA VAL A 79 1.38 -19.17 3.38
C VAL A 79 1.76 -20.10 4.52
N SER A 80 2.48 -21.21 4.22
CA SER A 80 2.95 -22.16 5.24
C SER A 80 3.77 -21.47 6.34
N LYS A 81 4.69 -20.58 5.96
CA LYS A 81 5.50 -19.82 6.93
C LYS A 81 4.69 -18.85 7.79
N LEU A 82 3.70 -18.18 7.21
CA LEU A 82 2.84 -17.21 7.90
C LEU A 82 1.79 -17.90 8.79
N SER A 83 1.34 -19.10 8.43
CA SER A 83 0.32 -19.86 9.20
C SER A 83 0.81 -20.34 10.57
N ARG A 84 2.10 -20.18 10.89
CA ARG A 84 2.64 -20.44 12.25
C ARG A 84 2.16 -19.42 13.30
N TYR A 85 1.66 -18.25 12.84
CA TYR A 85 1.06 -17.25 13.72
C TYR A 85 -0.42 -17.57 13.92
N ASN A 86 -0.98 -17.18 15.04
CA ASN A 86 -2.37 -17.49 15.41
C ASN A 86 -3.36 -16.55 14.70
N THR A 87 -3.26 -16.46 13.37
CA THR A 87 -4.12 -15.67 12.47
C THR A 87 -4.41 -16.46 11.21
N LYS A 88 -5.50 -16.10 10.51
CA LYS A 88 -5.84 -16.72 9.23
C LYS A 88 -4.91 -16.19 8.14
N THR A 89 -4.28 -17.08 7.40
CA THR A 89 -3.47 -16.76 6.21
C THR A 89 -3.96 -17.55 5.02
N VAL A 90 -4.25 -16.84 3.92
CA VAL A 90 -4.72 -17.45 2.66
C VAL A 90 -3.90 -16.92 1.50
N GLY A 91 -3.67 -17.73 0.49
CA GLY A 91 -2.91 -17.37 -0.71
C GLY A 91 -3.75 -17.47 -1.98
N PHE A 92 -3.69 -16.44 -2.83
CA PHE A 92 -4.35 -16.42 -4.14
C PHE A 92 -3.35 -16.14 -5.26
N VAL A 93 -3.42 -16.94 -6.32
CA VAL A 93 -2.67 -16.61 -7.55
C VAL A 93 -3.33 -15.40 -8.20
N LEU A 94 -2.55 -14.34 -8.36
CA LEU A 94 -2.98 -13.11 -9.00
C LEU A 94 -1.82 -12.52 -9.81
N ASP A 95 -2.09 -12.25 -11.08
CA ASP A 95 -1.23 -11.44 -11.93
C ASP A 95 -1.78 -10.01 -11.98
N ASN A 96 -0.99 -9.06 -11.51
CA ASN A 96 -1.39 -7.65 -11.49
C ASN A 96 -1.56 -7.04 -12.89
N THR A 97 -1.06 -7.68 -13.95
CA THR A 97 -1.29 -7.24 -15.33
C THR A 97 -2.66 -7.65 -15.85
N ASN A 98 -3.26 -8.71 -15.30
CA ASN A 98 -4.56 -9.22 -15.71
C ASN A 98 -5.71 -8.56 -14.93
N VAL A 99 -5.99 -7.31 -15.26
CA VAL A 99 -7.05 -6.50 -14.63
C VAL A 99 -8.43 -7.15 -14.73
N ALA A 100 -8.73 -7.86 -15.83
CA ALA A 100 -10.02 -8.52 -16.04
C ALA A 100 -10.33 -9.60 -14.97
N SER A 101 -9.29 -10.18 -14.36
CA SER A 101 -9.46 -11.20 -13.30
C SER A 101 -9.76 -10.63 -11.92
N PHE A 102 -9.55 -9.33 -11.68
CA PHE A 102 -9.58 -8.76 -10.33
C PHE A 102 -10.94 -8.93 -9.63
N GLY A 103 -12.04 -8.68 -10.33
CA GLY A 103 -13.37 -8.84 -9.76
C GLY A 103 -13.65 -10.27 -9.30
N LEU A 104 -13.36 -11.27 -10.16
CA LEU A 104 -13.55 -12.68 -9.84
C LEU A 104 -12.67 -13.13 -8.67
N VAL A 105 -11.37 -12.82 -8.72
CA VAL A 105 -10.42 -13.22 -7.66
C VAL A 105 -10.78 -12.53 -6.35
N PHE A 106 -11.24 -11.28 -6.39
CA PHE A 106 -11.68 -10.58 -5.18
C PHE A 106 -12.91 -11.24 -4.55
N THR A 107 -13.91 -11.67 -5.33
CA THR A 107 -15.04 -12.45 -4.83
C THR A 107 -14.58 -13.74 -4.15
N GLN A 108 -13.66 -14.48 -4.79
CA GLN A 108 -13.09 -15.69 -4.18
C GLN A 108 -12.34 -15.40 -2.85
N MET A 109 -11.67 -14.25 -2.74
CA MET A 109 -11.04 -13.83 -1.49
C MET A 109 -12.08 -13.57 -0.39
N GLN A 110 -13.22 -12.93 -0.72
CA GLN A 110 -14.32 -12.70 0.23
C GLN A 110 -14.93 -14.02 0.72
N ASP A 111 -15.14 -14.98 -0.17
CA ASP A 111 -15.64 -16.30 0.18
C ASP A 111 -14.67 -17.03 1.12
N ALA A 112 -13.36 -16.97 0.82
CA ALA A 112 -12.33 -17.62 1.62
C ALA A 112 -12.21 -17.08 3.05
N VAL A 113 -12.66 -15.85 3.30
CA VAL A 113 -12.71 -15.24 4.63
C VAL A 113 -14.13 -15.30 5.26
N ASN A 114 -15.03 -16.10 4.69
CA ASN A 114 -16.41 -16.30 5.16
C ASN A 114 -17.18 -14.97 5.26
N GLY A 115 -17.02 -14.10 4.29
CA GLY A 115 -17.68 -12.78 4.24
C GLY A 115 -17.22 -11.79 5.31
N GLN A 116 -16.16 -12.09 6.04
CA GLN A 116 -15.59 -11.09 6.96
C GLN A 116 -15.11 -9.86 6.19
N PRO A 117 -15.31 -8.64 6.73
CA PRO A 117 -14.92 -7.43 6.02
C PRO A 117 -13.40 -7.42 5.80
N ILE A 118 -13.01 -7.32 4.52
CA ILE A 118 -11.60 -7.06 4.16
C ILE A 118 -11.43 -5.54 4.17
N ASP A 119 -10.64 -5.01 5.07
CA ASP A 119 -10.59 -3.58 5.34
C ASP A 119 -9.21 -2.94 5.13
N ILE A 120 -8.22 -3.73 4.69
CA ILE A 120 -6.89 -3.24 4.32
C ILE A 120 -6.48 -3.79 2.95
N LEU A 121 -6.04 -2.89 2.04
CA LEU A 121 -5.35 -3.24 0.81
C LEU A 121 -3.93 -2.69 0.84
N VAL A 122 -2.93 -3.57 0.64
CA VAL A 122 -1.53 -3.18 0.44
C VAL A 122 -1.13 -3.47 -1.01
N ASN A 123 -1.01 -2.43 -1.81
CA ASN A 123 -0.50 -2.50 -3.18
C ASN A 123 1.03 -2.49 -3.15
N ASN A 124 1.63 -3.68 -3.14
CA ASN A 124 3.09 -3.84 -3.07
C ASN A 124 3.66 -4.53 -4.32
N ALA A 125 2.87 -5.30 -5.07
CA ALA A 125 3.37 -5.97 -6.28
C ALA A 125 4.08 -5.00 -7.22
N GLY A 126 5.27 -5.38 -7.68
CA GLY A 126 6.04 -4.55 -8.59
C GLY A 126 7.21 -5.30 -9.19
N VAL A 127 7.63 -4.85 -10.37
CA VAL A 127 8.80 -5.31 -11.11
C VAL A 127 9.68 -4.12 -11.50
N ASN A 128 10.95 -4.38 -11.77
CA ASN A 128 11.90 -3.38 -12.21
C ASN A 128 12.83 -3.98 -13.27
N PHE A 129 13.14 -3.20 -14.29
CA PHE A 129 14.08 -3.51 -15.35
C PHE A 129 15.09 -2.37 -15.52
N LYS A 130 16.02 -2.50 -16.46
CA LYS A 130 16.98 -1.43 -16.78
C LYS A 130 16.24 -0.21 -17.32
N GLY A 131 16.82 0.96 -17.11
CA GLY A 131 16.33 2.22 -17.68
C GLY A 131 16.90 2.49 -19.08
N MET A 132 16.63 3.70 -19.59
CA MET A 132 17.21 4.17 -20.84
C MET A 132 18.74 4.02 -20.84
N PRO A 133 19.36 3.75 -22.00
CA PRO A 133 18.75 3.57 -23.33
C PRO A 133 18.37 2.09 -23.63
N TYR A 134 18.34 1.20 -22.68
CA TYR A 134 18.25 -0.26 -22.89
C TYR A 134 16.87 -0.84 -22.59
N THR A 135 15.86 -0.04 -22.26
CA THR A 135 14.51 -0.51 -21.99
C THR A 135 13.83 -0.92 -23.29
N THR A 136 13.28 -2.14 -23.38
CA THR A 136 12.40 -2.55 -24.48
C THR A 136 10.96 -2.15 -24.22
N GLU A 137 10.10 -2.20 -25.26
CA GLU A 137 8.68 -1.91 -25.14
C GLU A 137 8.00 -2.89 -24.18
N GLU A 138 8.32 -4.18 -24.28
CA GLU A 138 7.77 -5.24 -23.40
C GLU A 138 8.16 -5.04 -21.94
N GLU A 139 9.41 -4.62 -21.68
CA GLU A 139 9.85 -4.29 -20.32
C GLU A 139 9.14 -3.05 -19.79
N TYR A 140 8.95 -2.02 -20.63
CA TYR A 140 8.21 -0.81 -20.29
C TYR A 140 6.77 -1.14 -19.92
N ASP A 141 6.07 -1.87 -20.77
CA ASP A 141 4.67 -2.28 -20.58
C ASP A 141 4.54 -3.18 -19.35
N SER A 142 5.42 -4.16 -19.18
CA SER A 142 5.42 -5.03 -18.00
C SER A 142 5.54 -4.25 -16.69
N VAL A 143 6.35 -3.19 -16.68
CA VAL A 143 6.50 -2.34 -15.50
C VAL A 143 5.25 -1.50 -15.26
N LEU A 144 4.74 -0.81 -16.27
CA LEU A 144 3.58 0.07 -16.10
C LEU A 144 2.33 -0.75 -15.80
N ASP A 145 2.13 -1.86 -16.47
CA ASP A 145 0.99 -2.75 -16.25
C ASP A 145 1.00 -3.36 -14.83
N THR A 146 2.15 -3.85 -14.37
CA THR A 146 2.24 -4.42 -13.03
C THR A 146 2.14 -3.36 -11.94
N ASN A 147 3.01 -2.31 -12.03
CA ASN A 147 3.23 -1.41 -10.90
C ASN A 147 2.14 -0.34 -10.79
N LEU A 148 1.65 0.19 -11.91
CA LEU A 148 0.73 1.32 -11.93
C LEU A 148 -0.68 0.93 -12.34
N LYS A 149 -0.88 0.31 -13.51
CA LYS A 149 -2.20 -0.09 -13.99
C LYS A 149 -2.87 -1.09 -13.06
N GLY A 150 -2.14 -2.14 -12.66
CA GLY A 150 -2.67 -3.13 -11.71
C GLY A 150 -3.04 -2.50 -10.36
N THR A 151 -2.18 -1.63 -9.83
CA THR A 151 -2.46 -0.88 -8.59
C THR A 151 -3.69 0.01 -8.71
N PHE A 152 -3.84 0.71 -9.84
CA PHE A 152 -4.99 1.58 -10.10
C PHE A 152 -6.30 0.79 -10.06
N PHE A 153 -6.42 -0.25 -10.88
CA PHE A 153 -7.67 -1.00 -11.01
C PHE A 153 -7.98 -1.86 -9.79
N LEU A 154 -6.99 -2.42 -9.10
CA LEU A 154 -7.23 -3.14 -7.86
C LEU A 154 -7.72 -2.18 -6.75
N SER A 155 -7.13 -0.98 -6.68
CA SER A 155 -7.61 0.07 -5.76
C SER A 155 -9.04 0.52 -6.09
N GLN A 156 -9.41 0.56 -7.38
CA GLN A 156 -10.79 0.85 -7.80
C GLN A 156 -11.77 -0.23 -7.34
N VAL A 157 -11.45 -1.51 -7.56
CA VAL A 157 -12.29 -2.65 -7.13
C VAL A 157 -12.45 -2.63 -5.60
N PHE A 158 -11.35 -2.51 -4.89
CA PHE A 158 -11.35 -2.55 -3.43
C PHE A 158 -11.97 -1.29 -2.80
N GLY A 159 -11.66 -0.11 -3.34
CA GLY A 159 -12.27 1.15 -2.89
C GLY A 159 -13.78 1.16 -3.06
N LYS A 160 -14.26 0.70 -4.24
CA LYS A 160 -15.71 0.56 -4.48
C LYS A 160 -16.35 -0.40 -3.48
N TYR A 161 -15.74 -1.57 -3.23
CA TYR A 161 -16.22 -2.52 -2.24
C TYR A 161 -16.33 -1.89 -0.85
N MET A 162 -15.31 -1.17 -0.39
CA MET A 162 -15.34 -0.53 0.92
C MET A 162 -16.45 0.54 1.00
N VAL A 163 -16.62 1.36 -0.03
CA VAL A 163 -17.68 2.38 -0.08
C VAL A 163 -19.06 1.75 -0.06
N ASP A 164 -19.31 0.76 -0.93
CA ASP A 164 -20.61 0.08 -1.05
C ASP A 164 -21.03 -0.64 0.25
N ASN A 165 -20.08 -1.07 1.08
CA ASN A 165 -20.31 -1.78 2.34
C ASN A 165 -20.10 -0.92 3.59
N GLY A 166 -19.83 0.39 3.46
CA GLY A 166 -19.61 1.29 4.58
C GLY A 166 -18.35 0.98 5.42
N ILE A 167 -17.34 0.34 4.81
CA ILE A 167 -16.13 -0.10 5.48
C ILE A 167 -15.13 1.07 5.55
N LYS A 168 -14.79 1.51 6.76
CA LYS A 168 -13.80 2.57 7.01
C LYS A 168 -12.40 1.97 7.08
N GLY A 169 -11.87 1.56 5.94
CA GLY A 169 -10.62 0.83 5.81
C GLY A 169 -9.40 1.67 5.44
N ASN A 170 -8.38 0.97 4.92
CA ASN A 170 -7.11 1.57 4.53
C ASN A 170 -6.64 1.04 3.16
N ILE A 171 -6.09 1.91 2.32
CA ILE A 171 -5.28 1.54 1.16
C ILE A 171 -3.85 2.03 1.40
N LEU A 172 -2.87 1.14 1.35
CA LEU A 172 -1.46 1.45 1.47
C LEU A 172 -0.74 1.12 0.17
N ASN A 173 -0.16 2.12 -0.48
CA ASN A 173 0.59 1.96 -1.72
C ASN A 173 2.10 1.92 -1.45
N VAL A 174 2.80 0.89 -1.93
CA VAL A 174 4.26 0.84 -1.86
C VAL A 174 4.84 1.59 -3.06
N ALA A 175 5.22 2.84 -2.82
CA ALA A 175 5.92 3.71 -3.75
C ALA A 175 7.43 3.37 -3.78
N SER A 176 8.31 4.38 -3.86
CA SER A 176 9.76 4.23 -3.83
C SER A 176 10.42 5.61 -3.64
N ALA A 177 11.66 5.66 -3.17
CA ALA A 177 12.52 6.83 -3.30
C ALA A 177 12.61 7.35 -4.75
N SER A 178 12.39 6.48 -5.73
CA SER A 178 12.35 6.84 -7.15
C SER A 178 11.23 7.83 -7.48
N SER A 179 10.16 7.95 -6.68
CA SER A 179 9.12 8.97 -6.86
C SER A 179 9.55 10.39 -6.47
N LEU A 180 10.81 10.58 -6.07
CA LEU A 180 11.44 11.89 -5.81
C LEU A 180 12.53 12.24 -6.84
N ARG A 181 12.87 11.31 -7.72
CA ARG A 181 14.02 11.42 -8.62
C ARG A 181 13.60 11.78 -10.04
N PRO A 182 14.49 12.41 -10.83
CA PRO A 182 14.31 12.50 -12.27
C PRO A 182 14.05 11.12 -12.87
N ALA A 183 13.12 11.03 -13.83
CA ALA A 183 12.66 9.75 -14.36
C ALA A 183 13.33 9.42 -15.69
N ASN A 184 14.19 8.39 -15.69
CA ASN A 184 14.82 7.82 -16.88
C ASN A 184 14.50 6.32 -17.05
N SER A 185 13.46 5.82 -16.38
CA SER A 185 13.02 4.43 -16.49
C SER A 185 11.52 4.30 -16.29
N ALA A 186 10.92 3.26 -16.88
CA ALA A 186 9.52 2.91 -16.67
C ALA A 186 9.21 2.72 -15.18
N TYR A 187 10.16 2.14 -14.43
CA TYR A 187 10.02 1.97 -12.98
C TYR A 187 9.84 3.32 -12.27
N THR A 188 10.74 4.28 -12.53
CA THR A 188 10.65 5.61 -11.91
C THR A 188 9.35 6.31 -12.28
N LEU A 189 8.94 6.25 -13.57
CA LEU A 189 7.65 6.77 -14.04
C LEU A 189 6.48 6.12 -13.30
N SER A 190 6.48 4.78 -13.15
CA SER A 190 5.43 4.08 -12.41
C SER A 190 5.34 4.55 -10.96
N LYS A 191 6.47 4.80 -10.30
CA LYS A 191 6.49 5.25 -8.89
C LYS A 191 6.07 6.71 -8.71
N TRP A 192 6.32 7.58 -9.68
CA TRP A 192 5.69 8.90 -9.75
C TRP A 192 4.18 8.80 -9.92
N GLY A 193 3.71 7.90 -10.79
CA GLY A 193 2.28 7.61 -10.97
C GLY A 193 1.61 7.14 -9.68
N ILE A 194 2.25 6.24 -8.91
CA ILE A 194 1.76 5.76 -7.60
C ILE A 194 1.65 6.91 -6.59
N ARG A 195 2.60 7.85 -6.58
CA ARG A 195 2.52 9.03 -5.72
C ARG A 195 1.28 9.87 -6.03
N GLY A 196 1.06 10.19 -7.32
CA GLY A 196 -0.14 10.93 -7.76
C GLY A 196 -1.43 10.17 -7.48
N LEU A 197 -1.47 8.85 -7.74
CA LEU A 197 -2.61 7.99 -7.47
C LEU A 197 -2.98 7.97 -5.99
N THR A 198 -1.99 7.90 -5.09
CA THR A 198 -2.21 7.91 -3.64
C THR A 198 -2.95 9.18 -3.20
N LEU A 199 -2.51 10.34 -3.67
CA LEU A 199 -3.17 11.63 -3.39
C LEU A 199 -4.60 11.68 -3.95
N GLY A 200 -4.79 11.23 -5.19
CA GLY A 200 -6.09 11.21 -5.85
C GLY A 200 -7.09 10.31 -5.14
N LEU A 201 -6.69 9.09 -4.78
CA LEU A 201 -7.52 8.14 -4.04
C LEU A 201 -7.84 8.65 -2.63
N ALA A 202 -6.87 9.24 -1.93
CA ALA A 202 -7.08 9.82 -0.61
C ALA A 202 -8.17 10.89 -0.65
N LYS A 203 -8.08 11.82 -1.61
CA LYS A 203 -9.09 12.88 -1.80
C LYS A 203 -10.47 12.31 -2.12
N ALA A 204 -10.54 11.29 -2.97
CA ALA A 204 -11.81 10.70 -3.39
C ALA A 204 -12.51 9.93 -2.27
N LEU A 205 -11.76 9.20 -1.43
CA LEU A 205 -12.28 8.24 -0.45
C LEU A 205 -12.34 8.79 0.98
N ALA A 206 -11.76 9.96 1.24
CA ALA A 206 -11.73 10.57 2.59
C ALA A 206 -13.13 10.78 3.20
N LYS A 207 -14.11 11.17 2.40
CA LYS A 207 -15.50 11.40 2.85
C LYS A 207 -16.17 10.10 3.36
N ASP A 208 -15.72 8.95 2.89
CA ASP A 208 -16.22 7.63 3.27
C ASP A 208 -15.42 7.05 4.46
N GLY A 209 -14.50 7.83 5.04
CA GLY A 209 -13.68 7.44 6.18
C GLY A 209 -12.57 6.42 5.83
N ILE A 210 -12.23 6.29 4.55
CA ILE A 210 -11.18 5.40 4.06
C ILE A 210 -9.88 6.19 3.95
N THR A 211 -8.80 5.73 4.63
CA THR A 211 -7.50 6.37 4.53
C THR A 211 -6.67 5.76 3.40
N VAL A 212 -6.02 6.61 2.63
CA VAL A 212 -5.10 6.17 1.57
C VAL A 212 -3.76 6.86 1.78
N ASN A 213 -2.71 6.07 1.95
CA ASN A 213 -1.35 6.57 2.15
C ASN A 213 -0.35 5.77 1.33
N GLY A 214 0.85 6.27 1.23
CA GLY A 214 1.97 5.57 0.62
C GLY A 214 3.14 5.39 1.57
N ILE A 215 3.95 4.37 1.27
CA ILE A 215 5.25 4.17 1.87
C ILE A 215 6.28 4.12 0.76
N ALA A 216 7.36 4.86 0.88
CA ALA A 216 8.37 5.00 -0.17
C ALA A 216 9.74 4.53 0.34
N PRO A 217 10.05 3.24 0.21
CA PRO A 217 11.36 2.73 0.58
C PRO A 217 12.47 3.24 -0.35
N GLY A 218 13.66 3.41 0.20
CA GLY A 218 14.91 3.48 -0.56
C GLY A 218 15.46 2.07 -0.85
N PRO A 219 16.76 1.96 -1.13
CA PRO A 219 17.41 0.66 -1.34
C PRO A 219 17.18 -0.26 -0.14
N THR A 220 16.39 -1.31 -0.36
CA THR A 220 15.94 -2.25 0.67
C THR A 220 16.53 -3.63 0.39
N ALA A 221 17.04 -4.31 1.42
CA ALA A 221 17.63 -5.64 1.32
C ALA A 221 16.55 -6.69 1.00
N THR A 222 16.24 -6.84 -0.28
CA THR A 222 15.24 -7.76 -0.80
C THR A 222 15.86 -8.67 -1.86
N PRO A 223 15.28 -9.83 -2.17
CA PRO A 223 15.76 -10.67 -3.26
C PRO A 223 15.89 -9.96 -4.60
N MET A 224 15.11 -8.88 -4.81
CA MET A 224 15.18 -8.06 -6.02
C MET A 224 16.51 -7.29 -6.13
N LEU A 225 17.02 -6.75 -5.03
CA LEU A 225 18.24 -5.93 -4.99
C LEU A 225 19.49 -6.71 -4.57
N MET A 226 19.31 -7.81 -3.83
CA MET A 226 20.42 -8.60 -3.27
C MET A 226 20.82 -9.80 -4.14
N LYS A 227 20.34 -9.90 -5.39
CA LYS A 227 20.59 -11.03 -6.29
C LYS A 227 22.06 -11.37 -6.44
N ASP A 228 22.92 -10.35 -6.46
CA ASP A 228 24.36 -10.47 -6.70
C ASP A 228 25.19 -10.33 -5.41
N ASN A 229 24.54 -10.22 -4.25
CA ASN A 229 25.20 -10.06 -2.96
C ASN A 229 25.49 -11.43 -2.34
N GLN A 230 26.67 -11.99 -2.65
CA GLN A 230 27.06 -13.34 -2.22
C GLN A 230 27.38 -13.46 -0.71
N ASN A 231 27.55 -12.34 0.00
CA ASN A 231 28.07 -12.32 1.38
C ASN A 231 27.13 -11.68 2.40
N ASP A 232 25.83 -11.51 2.09
CA ASP A 232 24.85 -10.82 2.96
C ASP A 232 25.34 -9.44 3.44
N ASN A 233 26.21 -8.79 2.65
CA ASN A 233 26.77 -7.50 3.00
C ASN A 233 25.71 -6.40 2.91
N MET A 234 25.40 -5.77 4.04
CA MET A 234 24.40 -4.70 4.13
C MET A 234 24.97 -3.31 3.88
N VAL A 235 26.28 -3.17 3.67
CA VAL A 235 26.93 -1.88 3.41
C VAL A 235 26.50 -1.34 2.05
N LEU A 236 26.12 -0.07 2.03
CA LEU A 236 25.79 0.70 0.83
C LEU A 236 26.31 2.13 1.02
N GLU A 237 27.60 2.32 0.75
CA GLU A 237 28.30 3.58 1.02
C GLU A 237 27.69 4.80 0.33
N ARG A 238 27.09 4.60 -0.86
CA ARG A 238 26.42 5.66 -1.62
C ARG A 238 25.15 6.18 -0.98
N LEU A 239 24.65 5.50 0.04
CA LEU A 239 23.45 5.92 0.77
C LEU A 239 23.89 6.71 2.02
N PRO A 240 23.28 7.86 2.34
CA PRO A 240 23.61 8.60 3.57
C PRO A 240 23.50 7.76 4.83
N LEU A 241 22.59 6.79 4.88
CA LEU A 241 22.48 5.80 5.96
C LEU A 241 23.68 4.82 6.00
N GLY A 242 24.50 4.73 4.97
CA GLY A 242 25.66 3.83 4.85
C GLY A 242 25.28 2.35 4.64
N ARG A 243 24.01 1.98 4.57
CA ARG A 243 23.56 0.58 4.43
C ARG A 243 22.18 0.47 3.82
N TYR A 244 21.86 -0.73 3.35
CA TYR A 244 20.49 -1.07 2.94
C TYR A 244 19.48 -0.91 4.07
N ILE A 245 18.24 -0.61 3.69
CA ILE A 245 17.09 -0.62 4.60
C ILE A 245 16.62 -2.06 4.77
N MET A 246 16.25 -2.42 5.99
CA MET A 246 15.68 -3.74 6.27
C MET A 246 14.19 -3.76 5.95
N PRO A 247 13.67 -4.80 5.25
CA PRO A 247 12.25 -4.93 4.92
C PRO A 247 11.33 -4.82 6.15
N GLU A 248 11.78 -5.32 7.30
CA GLU A 248 11.04 -5.29 8.58
C GLU A 248 10.81 -3.85 9.07
N LYS A 249 11.72 -2.91 8.78
CA LYS A 249 11.54 -1.50 9.14
C LYS A 249 10.42 -0.86 8.31
N VAL A 250 10.33 -1.21 7.03
CA VAL A 250 9.24 -0.80 6.14
C VAL A 250 7.92 -1.40 6.61
N ALA A 251 7.93 -2.69 6.98
CA ALA A 251 6.77 -3.42 7.47
C ALA A 251 6.21 -2.85 8.78
N ASN A 252 7.07 -2.47 9.72
CA ASN A 252 6.65 -1.84 10.97
C ASN A 252 5.92 -0.50 10.72
N MET A 253 6.40 0.31 9.78
CA MET A 253 5.71 1.55 9.41
C MET A 253 4.37 1.25 8.70
N ALA A 254 4.31 0.20 7.89
CA ALA A 254 3.05 -0.23 7.28
C ALA A 254 1.99 -0.58 8.33
N VAL A 255 2.36 -1.29 9.42
CA VAL A 255 1.46 -1.56 10.55
C VAL A 255 0.94 -0.26 11.16
N ILE A 256 1.81 0.72 11.41
CA ILE A 256 1.41 2.02 11.98
C ILE A 256 0.41 2.72 11.06
N LEU A 257 0.72 2.83 9.77
CA LEU A 257 -0.09 3.57 8.79
C LEU A 257 -1.51 3.00 8.60
N VAL A 258 -1.67 1.69 8.73
CA VAL A 258 -3.00 1.06 8.58
C VAL A 258 -3.70 0.84 9.92
N SER A 259 -3.03 1.05 11.06
CA SER A 259 -3.63 0.96 12.39
C SER A 259 -4.39 2.23 12.77
N SER A 260 -5.00 2.21 13.97
CA SER A 260 -5.60 3.40 14.56
C SER A 260 -4.63 4.56 14.77
N MET A 261 -3.34 4.26 14.98
CA MET A 261 -2.28 5.27 15.14
C MET A 261 -2.06 6.11 13.88
N GLY A 262 -2.24 5.51 12.69
CA GLY A 262 -2.06 6.18 11.40
C GLY A 262 -3.29 6.94 10.89
N ARG A 263 -4.41 6.92 11.60
CA ARG A 263 -5.70 7.48 11.13
C ARG A 263 -5.68 8.98 10.80
N ALA A 264 -4.77 9.73 11.41
CA ALA A 264 -4.61 11.16 11.13
C ALA A 264 -3.73 11.44 9.89
N ILE A 265 -3.08 10.42 9.32
CA ILE A 265 -2.26 10.53 8.11
C ILE A 265 -3.15 10.20 6.92
N MET A 266 -3.30 11.15 5.99
CA MET A 266 -4.20 11.03 4.85
C MET A 266 -3.56 11.62 3.60
N GLY A 267 -3.39 10.79 2.58
CA GLY A 267 -2.83 11.20 1.28
C GLY A 267 -1.33 11.45 1.30
N ASP A 268 -0.62 11.02 2.33
CA ASP A 268 0.81 11.26 2.47
C ASP A 268 1.65 10.06 2.02
N ILE A 269 2.90 10.35 1.69
CA ILE A 269 3.91 9.35 1.35
C ILE A 269 5.01 9.39 2.40
N ILE A 270 5.12 8.35 3.19
CA ILE A 270 6.17 8.23 4.20
C ILE A 270 7.46 7.73 3.55
N TYR A 271 8.44 8.60 3.45
CA TYR A 271 9.73 8.30 2.82
C TYR A 271 10.69 7.63 3.80
N MET A 272 10.93 6.34 3.59
CA MET A 272 11.87 5.53 4.36
C MET A 272 13.10 5.23 3.48
N THR A 273 13.85 6.26 3.12
CA THR A 273 14.81 6.19 2.02
C THR A 273 16.25 6.04 2.46
N GLY A 274 16.55 6.22 3.75
CA GLY A 274 17.93 6.31 4.23
C GLY A 274 18.70 7.51 3.66
N GLY A 275 17.96 8.53 3.17
CA GLY A 275 18.49 9.73 2.53
C GLY A 275 18.49 9.71 1.00
N ALA A 276 18.22 8.56 0.38
CA ALA A 276 18.14 8.43 -1.08
C ALA A 276 17.00 9.28 -1.66
N GLY A 277 17.29 10.06 -2.71
CA GLY A 277 16.33 10.94 -3.37
C GLY A 277 15.87 12.15 -2.54
N ILE A 278 16.41 12.32 -1.33
CA ILE A 278 16.14 13.46 -0.44
C ILE A 278 17.43 14.24 -0.16
N LEU A 279 18.47 13.55 0.31
CA LEU A 279 19.75 14.13 0.65
C LEU A 279 20.79 13.94 -0.47
N THR A 280 20.65 12.88 -1.27
CA THR A 280 21.52 12.57 -2.41
C THR A 280 20.76 11.87 -3.53
N TYR A 281 21.27 12.01 -4.75
CA TYR A 281 20.91 11.22 -5.93
C TYR A 281 22.03 10.25 -6.36
N ASP A 282 23.19 10.27 -5.70
CA ASP A 282 24.42 9.55 -6.11
C ASP A 282 24.30 8.02 -5.93
N ASP A 283 23.26 7.55 -5.26
CA ASP A 283 22.98 6.13 -5.08
C ASP A 283 22.42 5.44 -6.36
N VAL A 284 22.11 6.21 -7.40
CA VAL A 284 21.67 5.73 -8.71
C VAL A 284 22.43 6.47 -9.82
N PRO A 285 23.05 5.76 -10.77
CA PRO A 285 23.67 6.41 -11.93
C PRO A 285 22.59 6.99 -12.87
N TYR A 286 22.83 8.18 -13.37
CA TYR A 286 22.05 8.80 -14.44
C TYR A 286 22.92 8.82 -15.70
N SER A 287 22.68 7.88 -16.60
CA SER A 287 23.32 7.79 -17.91
C SER A 287 22.24 7.62 -18.99
N PHE A 288 22.57 8.11 -20.18
CA PHE A 288 21.75 7.86 -21.36
C PHE A 288 22.48 6.91 -22.28
#